data_70d25a51ceffbb4cee0b6ba4405ee830
#
_entry.id   70d25a51ceffbb4cee0b6ba4405ee830
#
_cell.length_a   1.000
_cell.length_b   1.000
_cell.length_c   1.000
_cell.angle_alpha   90.00
_cell.angle_beta   90.00
_cell.angle_gamma   90.00
#
_symmetry.space_group_name_H-M   'P 1'
#
loop_
_entity.id
_entity.type
_entity.pdbx_description
1 polymer ?
#
loop_
_entity_poly.entity_id
_entity_poly.type
_entity_poly.pdbx_seq_one_letter_code
_entity_poly.pdbx_strand_id
1 'polypeptide(L)' 'MPRSAELPSERLAAELRRKIESGQWPGGEQIPGVTELAATHGVSRATVVKAVRVLVDEGLVVTRQGWGTFVV' A
#
# COMPACT_ATOMS: atom_id res chain seq x y z
N MET A 1 19.43 -16.04 -1.25
CA MET A 1 19.38 -15.52 -0.92
C MET A 1 19.10 -14.62 -0.83
N PRO A 2 19.22 -14.27 -0.82
CA PRO A 2 18.73 -13.52 -0.38
C PRO A 2 17.92 -12.49 -0.63
N ARG A 3 16.95 -12.60 -0.70
CA ARG A 3 15.99 -11.79 -0.63
C ARG A 3 15.85 -11.28 0.64
N SER A 4 16.52 -11.67 1.50
CA SER A 4 16.55 -11.18 2.86
C SER A 4 16.81 -9.70 2.92
N ALA A 5 17.27 -9.11 1.83
CA ALA A 5 17.51 -7.68 1.77
C ALA A 5 16.23 -6.87 1.51
N GLU A 6 15.13 -7.54 1.21
CA GLU A 6 13.90 -6.82 0.92
C GLU A 6 13.32 -6.20 2.18
N LEU A 7 13.04 -4.89 2.13
CA LEU A 7 12.47 -4.19 3.27
C LEU A 7 11.00 -4.53 3.44
N PRO A 8 10.49 -4.50 4.69
CA PRO A 8 9.07 -4.74 4.92
C PRO A 8 8.18 -3.81 4.10
N SER A 9 8.58 -2.56 3.92
CA SER A 9 7.77 -1.63 3.12
C SER A 9 7.77 -2.03 1.65
N GLU A 10 8.87 -2.57 1.14
CA GLU A 10 8.92 -3.02 -0.24
C GLU A 10 8.04 -4.24 -0.45
N ARG A 11 8.07 -5.16 0.50
CA ARG A 11 7.23 -6.34 0.44
C ARG A 11 5.76 -5.97 0.50
N LEU A 12 5.42 -5.06 1.40
CA LEU A 12 4.04 -4.61 1.53
C LEU A 12 3.59 -3.91 0.26
N ALA A 13 4.42 -3.02 -0.30
CA ALA A 13 4.07 -2.34 -1.53
C ALA A 13 3.78 -3.33 -2.65
N ALA A 14 4.56 -4.41 -2.73
CA ALA A 14 4.35 -5.42 -3.76
C ALA A 14 2.99 -6.11 -3.57
N GLU A 15 2.62 -6.39 -2.33
CA GLU A 15 1.34 -7.02 -2.05
C GLU A 15 0.18 -6.11 -2.39
N LEU A 16 0.28 -4.84 -2.01
CA LEU A 16 -0.79 -3.89 -2.32
C LEU A 16 -0.90 -3.67 -3.83
N ARG A 17 0.23 -3.63 -4.52
CA ARG A 17 0.24 -3.48 -5.97
C ARG A 17 -0.49 -4.64 -6.63
N ARG A 18 -0.28 -5.84 -6.13
CA ARG A 18 -0.97 -7.01 -6.68
C ARG A 18 -2.47 -6.90 -6.52
N LYS A 19 -2.95 -6.38 -5.39
CA LYS A 19 -4.38 -6.23 -5.18
C LYS A 19 -4.97 -5.23 -6.18
N ILE A 20 -4.23 -4.19 -6.51
CA ILE A 20 -4.68 -3.20 -7.48
C ILE A 20 -4.65 -3.79 -8.89
N GLU A 21 -3.54 -4.45 -9.24
CA GLU A 21 -3.39 -4.97 -10.60
C GLU A 21 -4.32 -6.13 -10.89
N SER A 22 -4.69 -6.89 -9.88
CA SER A 22 -5.60 -8.02 -10.07
C SER A 22 -7.06 -7.59 -10.14
N GLY A 23 -7.34 -6.31 -9.84
CA GLY A 23 -8.71 -5.82 -9.82
C GLY A 23 -9.43 -6.04 -8.51
N GLN A 24 -8.75 -6.60 -7.51
CA GLN A 24 -9.37 -6.74 -6.19
C GLN A 24 -9.70 -5.38 -5.61
N TRP A 25 -8.86 -4.40 -5.89
CA TRP A 25 -9.13 -2.99 -5.55
C TRP A 25 -9.26 -2.23 -6.86
N PRO A 26 -10.47 -2.09 -7.40
CA PRO A 26 -10.66 -1.43 -8.68
C PRO A 26 -10.45 0.08 -8.61
N GLY A 27 -10.30 0.69 -9.76
CA GLY A 27 -10.08 2.13 -9.82
C GLY A 27 -11.19 2.90 -9.13
N GLY A 28 -10.80 3.93 -8.39
CA GLY A 28 -11.72 4.75 -7.64
C GLY A 28 -12.03 4.24 -6.26
N GLU A 29 -11.65 3.01 -5.94
CA GLU A 29 -11.95 2.45 -4.63
C GLU A 29 -11.00 2.98 -3.56
N GLN A 30 -11.53 3.22 -2.37
CA GLN A 30 -10.71 3.63 -1.23
C GLN A 30 -10.07 2.38 -0.64
N ILE A 31 -8.76 2.42 -0.44
CA ILE A 31 -8.07 1.30 0.19
C ILE A 31 -8.12 1.47 1.71
N PRO A 32 -7.89 0.39 2.46
CA PRO A 32 -7.91 0.48 3.93
C PRO A 32 -6.89 1.51 4.44
N GLY A 33 -7.19 2.08 5.60
CA GLY A 33 -6.32 3.08 6.20
C GLY A 33 -5.03 2.50 6.76
N VAL A 34 -4.14 3.41 7.19
CA VAL A 34 -2.83 3.02 7.69
C VAL A 34 -2.94 2.07 8.87
N THR A 35 -3.79 2.39 9.83
CA THR A 35 -3.93 1.57 11.03
C THR A 35 -4.43 0.17 10.68
N GLU A 36 -5.40 0.09 9.79
CA GLU A 36 -5.96 -1.19 9.39
C GLU A 36 -4.95 -2.02 8.61
N LEU A 37 -4.23 -1.39 7.69
CA LEU A 37 -3.21 -2.11 6.92
C LEU A 37 -2.07 -2.60 7.83
N ALA A 38 -1.70 -1.78 8.80
CA ALA A 38 -0.66 -2.18 9.75
C ALA A 38 -1.09 -3.43 10.52
N ALA A 39 -2.32 -3.45 11.00
CA ALA A 39 -2.83 -4.59 11.76
C ALA A 39 -2.96 -5.83 10.87
N THR A 40 -3.49 -5.66 9.67
CA THR A 40 -3.72 -6.77 8.76
C THR A 40 -2.41 -7.44 8.34
N HIS A 41 -1.38 -6.64 8.13
CA HIS A 41 -0.11 -7.17 7.61
C HIS A 41 0.95 -7.36 8.69
N GLY A 42 0.63 -7.04 9.94
CA GLY A 42 1.58 -7.25 11.03
C GLY A 42 2.81 -6.38 10.94
N VAL A 43 2.67 -5.15 10.48
CA VAL A 43 3.79 -4.23 10.32
C VAL A 43 3.49 -2.93 11.04
N SER A 44 4.51 -2.09 11.18
CA SER A 44 4.33 -0.78 11.81
C SER A 44 3.58 0.16 10.87
N ARG A 45 2.99 1.19 11.47
CA ARG A 45 2.31 2.21 10.67
C ARG A 45 3.29 2.94 9.76
N ALA A 46 4.52 3.16 10.24
CA ALA A 46 5.54 3.80 9.43
C ALA A 46 5.84 2.96 8.19
N THR A 47 5.85 1.64 8.32
CA THR A 47 6.06 0.75 7.19
C THR A 47 4.93 0.90 6.17
N VAL A 48 3.69 0.99 6.66
CA VAL A 48 2.54 1.18 5.77
C VAL A 48 2.66 2.50 5.02
N VAL A 49 3.01 3.58 5.73
CA VAL A 49 3.14 4.88 5.10
C VAL A 49 4.18 4.83 3.98
N LYS A 50 5.31 4.19 4.23
CA LYS A 50 6.33 4.07 3.20
C LYS A 50 5.86 3.26 2.00
N ALA A 51 5.14 2.17 2.26
CA ALA A 51 4.63 1.32 1.17
C ALA A 51 3.61 2.08 0.32
N VAL A 52 2.70 2.81 0.97
CA VAL A 52 1.70 3.58 0.24
C VAL A 52 2.38 4.66 -0.59
N ARG A 53 3.44 5.28 -0.06
CA ARG A 53 4.15 6.30 -0.79
C ARG A 53 4.74 5.76 -2.09
N VAL A 54 5.25 4.53 -2.05
CA VAL A 54 5.76 3.90 -3.26
C VAL A 54 4.65 3.81 -4.31
N LEU A 55 3.45 3.41 -3.89
CA LEU A 55 2.33 3.29 -4.81
C LEU A 55 1.89 4.65 -5.35
N VAL A 56 1.96 5.69 -4.53
CA VAL A 56 1.66 7.04 -4.99
C VAL A 56 2.67 7.45 -6.06
N ASP A 57 3.94 7.19 -5.81
CA ASP A 57 5.00 7.54 -6.76
C ASP A 57 4.85 6.78 -8.07
N GLU A 58 4.28 5.57 -8.02
CA GLU A 58 4.03 4.77 -9.22
C GLU A 58 2.74 5.18 -9.94
N GLY A 59 1.97 6.08 -9.36
CA GLY A 59 0.74 6.53 -9.99
C GLY A 59 -0.42 5.57 -9.83
N LEU A 60 -0.32 4.63 -8.90
CA LEU A 60 -1.37 3.63 -8.71
C LEU A 60 -2.46 4.08 -7.75
N VAL A 61 -2.12 4.97 -6.82
CA VAL A 61 -3.08 5.51 -5.86
C VAL A 61 -2.85 7.00 -5.68
N VAL A 62 -3.86 7.69 -5.17
CA VAL A 62 -3.74 9.09 -4.77
C VAL A 62 -4.19 9.21 -3.33
N THR A 63 -3.53 10.08 -2.58
CA THR A 63 -3.92 10.36 -1.22
C THR A 63 -4.67 11.69 -1.20
N ARG A 64 -5.86 11.68 -0.58
CA ARG A 64 -6.65 12.89 -0.42
C ARG A 64 -6.73 13.19 1.06
N GLN A 65 -6.14 14.30 1.45
CA GLN A 65 -6.06 14.65 2.85
C GLN A 65 -7.45 14.74 3.47
N GLY A 66 -7.62 14.06 4.59
CA GLY A 66 -8.90 14.05 5.28
C GLY A 66 -9.89 13.02 4.72
N TRP A 67 -9.58 12.38 3.61
CA TRP A 67 -10.48 11.43 2.97
C TRP A 67 -9.93 10.02 2.92
N GLY A 68 -8.61 9.88 2.70
CA GLY A 68 -7.98 8.59 2.60
C GLY A 68 -7.19 8.43 1.31
N THR A 69 -6.88 7.20 0.99
CA THR A 69 -6.11 6.85 -0.20
C THR A 69 -6.99 6.05 -1.14
N PHE A 70 -6.97 6.43 -2.40
CA PHE A 70 -7.86 5.85 -3.40
C PHE A 70 -7.07 5.32 -4.58
N VAL A 71 -7.54 4.24 -5.17
CA VAL A 71 -6.94 3.69 -6.39
C VAL A 71 -7.25 4.64 -7.55
N VAL A 72 -6.26 4.88 -8.37
CA VAL A 72 -6.41 5.76 -9.54
C VAL A 72 -7.35 5.16 -10.58
#